data_96a6f458cb2cbf81c3758ae14f6f5352
#
_entry.id   96a6f458cb2cbf81c3758ae14f6f5352
#
_cell.length_a   1.000
_cell.length_b   1.000
_cell.length_c   1.000
_cell.angle_alpha   90.00
_cell.angle_beta   90.00
_cell.angle_gamma   90.00
#
_symmetry.space_group_name_H-M   'P 1'
#
loop_
_entity.id
_entity.type
_entity.pdbx_description
1 polymer ?
#
loop_
_entity_poly.entity_id
_entity_poly.type
_entity_poly.pdbx_seq_one_letter_code
_entity_poly.pdbx_strand_id
1 'polypeptide(L)'
;MQTIQQEIDERTNLTSSNKLELLLFRLGNDPQLGRSELFGINVFKVREIIPMPVITAVAGSPPNMMGVVDLRGQILPVINLAAVAGCTPSTGLNILLITEYARSTQAFAVESVEDIVRLDWRQVLSAEGNAADGMVTSIARLDGDNSDRLAQVLDVETILRQVMPSNELEVDPERIGPQVEIRPGTVILAADDSLIARTMIEEGLTAMGLPYIMCKTGKEAWDQLQAISGKAQAEGKTVQDRIALVLTDLEMPEMDGFTLTRNIKQDPRFRDIPVVIHSSLTGSAN
;
A
#
# COMPACT_ATOMS: atom_id res chain seq x y z
N MET A 1 -10.71 -24.94 15.67
CA MET A 1 -11.42 -23.77 15.11
C MET A 1 -10.91 -22.56 15.86
N GLN A 2 -9.97 -21.81 15.30
CA GLN A 2 -9.67 -20.47 15.81
C GLN A 2 -10.91 -19.62 15.55
N THR A 3 -11.38 -18.92 16.54
CA THR A 3 -12.53 -18.03 16.40
C THR A 3 -12.13 -16.81 15.56
N ILE A 4 -13.02 -16.33 14.69
CA ILE A 4 -12.87 -15.08 13.90
C ILE A 4 -12.34 -13.93 14.78
N GLN A 5 -12.73 -13.92 16.05
CA GLN A 5 -12.26 -12.96 17.04
C GLN A 5 -10.75 -13.10 17.32
N GLN A 6 -10.19 -14.32 17.34
CA GLN A 6 -8.76 -14.55 17.54
C GLN A 6 -7.95 -14.12 16.32
N GLU A 7 -8.45 -14.35 15.10
CA GLU A 7 -7.80 -13.84 13.88
C GLU A 7 -7.84 -12.31 13.79
N ILE A 8 -8.95 -11.69 14.19
CA ILE A 8 -9.07 -10.22 14.28
C ILE A 8 -8.10 -9.68 15.35
N ASP A 9 -8.07 -10.30 16.52
CA ASP A 9 -7.19 -9.88 17.62
C ASP A 9 -5.71 -10.08 17.28
N GLU A 10 -5.35 -11.16 16.57
CA GLU A 10 -3.99 -11.39 16.08
C GLU A 10 -3.60 -10.35 15.02
N ARG A 11 -4.46 -10.07 14.03
CA ARG A 11 -4.24 -9.01 13.02
C ARG A 11 -4.20 -7.62 13.66
N THR A 12 -5.08 -7.34 14.62
CA THR A 12 -5.10 -6.06 15.35
C THR A 12 -3.86 -5.89 16.24
N ASN A 13 -3.33 -6.97 16.82
CA ASN A 13 -2.09 -6.93 17.59
C ASN A 13 -0.85 -6.73 16.69
N LEU A 14 -0.86 -7.27 15.48
CA LEU A 14 0.20 -7.06 14.49
C LEU A 14 0.24 -5.58 14.05
N THR A 15 -0.92 -4.99 13.76
CA THR A 15 -1.05 -3.58 13.35
C THR A 15 -0.89 -2.59 14.51
N SER A 16 -1.11 -3.00 15.76
CA SER A 16 -0.94 -2.12 16.93
C SER A 16 0.52 -1.76 17.24
N SER A 17 1.49 -2.43 16.61
CA SER A 17 2.92 -2.22 16.88
C SER A 17 3.55 -1.06 16.12
N ASN A 18 2.86 -0.44 15.17
CA ASN A 18 3.39 0.61 14.27
C ASN A 18 4.75 0.22 13.65
N LYS A 19 4.84 -1.02 13.14
CA LYS A 19 6.03 -1.59 12.51
C LYS A 19 5.72 -2.05 11.10
N LEU A 20 6.69 -1.92 10.22
CA LEU A 20 6.61 -2.49 8.87
C LEU A 20 6.99 -3.96 8.89
N GLU A 21 6.15 -4.82 8.35
CA GLU A 21 6.43 -6.24 8.13
C GLU A 21 6.69 -6.49 6.64
N LEU A 22 7.91 -6.89 6.31
CA LEU A 22 8.32 -7.15 4.93
C LEU A 22 8.59 -8.63 4.70
N LEU A 23 7.99 -9.18 3.64
CA LEU A 23 8.44 -10.41 3.03
C LEU A 23 9.65 -10.10 2.14
N LEU A 24 10.81 -10.68 2.46
CA LEU A 24 12.04 -10.53 1.70
C LEU A 24 12.17 -11.64 0.65
N PHE A 25 12.59 -11.22 -0.55
CA PHE A 25 12.78 -12.14 -1.68
C PHE A 25 13.89 -11.66 -2.62
N ARG A 26 14.27 -12.54 -3.57
CA ARG A 26 15.24 -12.22 -4.62
C ARG A 26 14.63 -12.38 -6.00
N LEU A 27 15.13 -11.57 -6.93
CA LEU A 27 14.71 -11.55 -8.33
C LEU A 27 15.84 -12.03 -9.28
N GLY A 28 16.99 -12.37 -8.73
CA GLY A 28 18.18 -12.71 -9.48
C GLY A 28 19.23 -11.62 -9.44
N ASN A 29 20.19 -11.68 -10.36
CA ASN A 29 21.30 -10.74 -10.42
C ASN A 29 20.89 -9.48 -11.20
N ASP A 30 21.26 -8.33 -10.67
CA ASP A 30 21.29 -7.10 -11.42
C ASP A 30 22.40 -7.18 -12.50
N PRO A 31 22.09 -6.98 -13.79
CA PRO A 31 23.06 -7.10 -14.87
C PRO A 31 24.19 -6.07 -14.80
N GLN A 32 23.96 -4.91 -14.19
CA GLN A 32 24.95 -3.83 -14.08
C GLN A 32 25.88 -4.05 -12.87
N LEU A 33 25.33 -4.51 -11.74
CA LEU A 33 26.06 -4.69 -10.50
C LEU A 33 26.65 -6.11 -10.37
N GLY A 34 26.15 -7.09 -11.15
CA GLY A 34 26.58 -8.49 -11.11
C GLY A 34 26.29 -9.21 -9.80
N ARG A 35 25.38 -8.69 -8.98
CA ARG A 35 25.00 -9.26 -7.69
C ARG A 35 23.48 -9.26 -7.52
N SER A 36 23.00 -10.15 -6.64
CA SER A 36 21.59 -10.25 -6.31
C SER A 36 21.24 -9.35 -5.13
N GLU A 37 20.35 -8.40 -5.37
CA GLU A 37 19.83 -7.50 -4.34
C GLU A 37 18.65 -8.14 -3.61
N LEU A 38 18.31 -7.61 -2.42
CA LEU A 38 17.10 -7.96 -1.69
C LEU A 38 15.97 -7.00 -2.04
N PHE A 39 14.82 -7.59 -2.26
CA PHE A 39 13.56 -6.89 -2.44
C PHE A 39 12.61 -7.25 -1.30
N GLY A 40 11.67 -6.37 -1.04
CA GLY A 40 10.64 -6.57 -0.03
C GLY A 40 9.27 -6.12 -0.52
N ILE A 41 8.27 -6.80 -0.04
CA ILE A 41 6.86 -6.41 -0.18
C ILE A 41 6.21 -6.45 1.20
N ASN A 42 5.29 -5.52 1.46
CA ASN A 42 4.52 -5.56 2.70
C ASN A 42 3.76 -6.89 2.80
N VAL A 43 3.94 -7.60 3.93
CA VAL A 43 3.33 -8.93 4.17
C VAL A 43 1.81 -8.88 4.04
N PHE A 44 1.18 -7.79 4.43
CA PHE A 44 -0.28 -7.64 4.35
C PHE A 44 -0.82 -7.66 2.92
N LYS A 45 0.00 -7.32 1.91
CA LYS A 45 -0.36 -7.43 0.49
C LYS A 45 -0.22 -8.86 -0.05
N VAL A 46 0.44 -9.76 0.70
CA VAL A 46 0.68 -11.14 0.31
C VAL A 46 -0.40 -12.05 0.89
N ARG A 47 -1.17 -12.65 0.00
CA ARG A 47 -2.21 -13.61 0.37
C ARG A 47 -1.65 -15.02 0.59
N GLU A 48 -0.75 -15.45 -0.30
CA GLU A 48 -0.20 -16.80 -0.31
C GLU A 48 1.14 -16.85 -1.04
N ILE A 49 2.01 -17.76 -0.63
CA ILE A 49 3.29 -18.05 -1.27
C ILE A 49 3.27 -19.50 -1.70
N ILE A 50 3.44 -19.77 -3.00
CA ILE A 50 3.39 -21.13 -3.53
C ILE A 50 4.62 -21.42 -4.42
N PRO A 51 5.06 -22.69 -4.53
CA PRO A 51 5.99 -23.09 -5.55
C PRO A 51 5.44 -22.79 -6.94
N MET A 52 6.33 -22.50 -7.91
CA MET A 52 5.95 -22.18 -9.27
C MET A 52 5.15 -23.34 -9.91
N PRO A 53 3.86 -23.13 -10.24
CA PRO A 53 3.05 -24.11 -10.94
C PRO A 53 3.29 -24.04 -12.46
N VAL A 54 2.59 -24.89 -13.20
CA VAL A 54 2.54 -24.77 -14.65
C VAL A 54 1.76 -23.52 -15.05
N ILE A 55 2.41 -22.64 -15.82
CA ILE A 55 1.80 -21.40 -16.31
C ILE A 55 1.30 -21.63 -17.74
N THR A 56 0.06 -21.22 -18.01
CA THR A 56 -0.52 -21.22 -19.34
C THR A 56 -0.25 -19.88 -20.02
N ALA A 57 0.51 -19.90 -21.12
CA ALA A 57 0.76 -18.69 -21.90
C ALA A 57 -0.54 -18.19 -22.55
N VAL A 58 -0.74 -16.88 -22.56
CA VAL A 58 -1.90 -16.23 -23.17
C VAL A 58 -1.44 -15.45 -24.39
N ALA A 59 -2.09 -15.68 -25.52
CA ALA A 59 -1.75 -14.98 -26.76
C ALA A 59 -2.04 -13.48 -26.63
N GLY A 60 -1.08 -12.65 -27.04
CA GLY A 60 -1.21 -11.20 -26.96
C GLY A 60 -1.02 -10.61 -25.55
N SER A 61 -0.48 -11.40 -24.60
CA SER A 61 -0.14 -10.88 -23.27
C SER A 61 0.77 -9.64 -23.34
N PRO A 62 0.58 -8.68 -22.42
CA PRO A 62 1.49 -7.56 -22.27
C PRO A 62 2.94 -8.00 -21.99
N PRO A 63 3.94 -7.16 -22.28
CA PRO A 63 5.30 -7.40 -21.82
C PRO A 63 5.35 -7.67 -20.30
N ASN A 64 6.24 -8.58 -19.89
CA ASN A 64 6.41 -8.99 -18.48
C ASN A 64 5.25 -9.80 -17.87
N MET A 65 4.17 -10.07 -18.60
CA MET A 65 3.16 -11.05 -18.21
C MET A 65 3.56 -12.42 -18.76
N MET A 66 3.78 -13.39 -17.87
CA MET A 66 4.15 -14.77 -18.25
C MET A 66 2.97 -15.59 -18.80
N GLY A 67 1.75 -15.24 -18.41
CA GLY A 67 0.54 -15.97 -18.71
C GLY A 67 -0.41 -16.00 -17.53
N VAL A 68 -1.14 -17.10 -17.37
CA VAL A 68 -2.10 -17.28 -16.27
C VAL A 68 -1.89 -18.62 -15.57
N VAL A 69 -2.33 -18.68 -14.32
CA VAL A 69 -2.38 -19.90 -13.50
C VAL A 69 -3.80 -20.09 -12.97
N ASP A 70 -4.26 -21.34 -12.94
CA ASP A 70 -5.47 -21.71 -12.20
C ASP A 70 -5.09 -22.02 -10.74
N LEU A 71 -5.55 -21.20 -9.83
CA LEU A 71 -5.41 -21.42 -8.40
C LEU A 71 -6.79 -21.66 -7.80
N ARG A 72 -7.11 -22.92 -7.52
CA ARG A 72 -8.39 -23.34 -6.91
C ARG A 72 -9.63 -22.85 -7.67
N GLY A 73 -9.58 -22.87 -9.02
CA GLY A 73 -10.66 -22.42 -9.88
C GLY A 73 -10.69 -20.93 -10.18
N GLN A 74 -9.73 -20.16 -9.65
CA GLN A 74 -9.52 -18.76 -9.99
C GLN A 74 -8.36 -18.64 -10.97
N ILE A 75 -8.60 -18.00 -12.11
CA ILE A 75 -7.56 -17.74 -13.11
C ILE A 75 -6.85 -16.42 -12.75
N LEU A 76 -5.56 -16.53 -12.43
CA LEU A 76 -4.75 -15.40 -11.99
C LEU A 76 -3.69 -15.05 -13.04
N PRO A 77 -3.49 -13.77 -13.38
CA PRO A 77 -2.37 -13.32 -14.19
C PRO A 77 -1.06 -13.52 -13.42
N VAL A 78 -0.01 -13.91 -14.14
CA VAL A 78 1.34 -14.10 -13.60
C VAL A 78 2.30 -13.10 -14.21
N ILE A 79 2.90 -12.26 -13.37
CA ILE A 79 3.82 -11.20 -13.74
C ILE A 79 5.25 -11.65 -13.44
N ASN A 80 6.16 -11.50 -14.39
CA ASN A 80 7.59 -11.71 -14.21
C ASN A 80 8.21 -10.50 -13.49
N LEU A 81 8.26 -10.56 -12.17
CA LEU A 81 8.76 -9.45 -11.37
C LEU A 81 10.26 -9.19 -11.59
N ALA A 82 11.03 -10.25 -11.88
CA ALA A 82 12.44 -10.11 -12.21
C ALA A 82 12.64 -9.30 -13.50
N ALA A 83 11.86 -9.58 -14.55
CA ALA A 83 11.92 -8.83 -15.79
C ALA A 83 11.49 -7.36 -15.61
N VAL A 84 10.46 -7.10 -14.80
CA VAL A 84 10.03 -5.74 -14.45
C VAL A 84 11.14 -4.97 -13.75
N ALA A 85 11.82 -5.61 -12.78
CA ALA A 85 12.94 -5.00 -12.05
C ALA A 85 14.28 -5.00 -12.82
N GLY A 86 14.31 -5.51 -14.06
CA GLY A 86 15.54 -5.60 -14.85
C GLY A 86 16.54 -6.64 -14.36
N CYS A 87 16.12 -7.59 -13.52
CA CYS A 87 16.97 -8.63 -12.95
C CYS A 87 16.96 -9.90 -13.79
N THR A 88 18.05 -10.67 -13.70
CA THR A 88 18.18 -11.97 -14.36
C THR A 88 18.25 -13.09 -13.31
N PRO A 89 17.21 -13.94 -13.20
CA PRO A 89 17.22 -15.06 -12.26
C PRO A 89 18.37 -16.05 -12.54
N SER A 90 19.07 -16.42 -11.48
CA SER A 90 20.21 -17.37 -11.58
C SER A 90 19.76 -18.82 -11.56
N THR A 91 18.70 -19.12 -10.78
CA THR A 91 18.15 -20.46 -10.60
C THR A 91 16.76 -20.62 -11.25
N GLY A 92 16.28 -19.59 -11.94
CA GLY A 92 14.96 -19.50 -12.52
C GLY A 92 13.93 -18.90 -11.54
N LEU A 93 12.72 -18.72 -12.04
CA LEU A 93 11.59 -18.24 -11.23
C LEU A 93 10.92 -19.45 -10.58
N ASN A 94 11.05 -19.60 -9.29
CA ASN A 94 10.68 -20.83 -8.57
C ASN A 94 9.46 -20.66 -7.65
N ILE A 95 9.09 -19.42 -7.36
CA ILE A 95 8.03 -19.09 -6.40
C ILE A 95 7.04 -18.10 -7.01
N LEU A 96 5.76 -18.28 -6.72
CA LEU A 96 4.73 -17.27 -6.94
C LEU A 96 4.33 -16.63 -5.60
N LEU A 97 4.37 -15.30 -5.56
CA LEU A 97 3.74 -14.49 -4.53
C LEU A 97 2.35 -14.11 -5.02
N ILE A 98 1.32 -14.65 -4.37
CA ILE A 98 -0.07 -14.30 -4.67
C ILE A 98 -0.42 -13.07 -3.84
N THR A 99 -0.78 -12.00 -4.52
CA THR A 99 -1.16 -10.73 -3.87
C THR A 99 -2.60 -10.38 -4.18
N GLU A 100 -3.23 -9.66 -3.30
CA GLU A 100 -4.58 -9.14 -3.48
C GLU A 100 -4.57 -7.62 -3.29
N TYR A 101 -5.10 -6.91 -4.28
CA TYR A 101 -5.21 -5.46 -4.26
C TYR A 101 -6.49 -5.03 -4.99
N ALA A 102 -7.25 -4.10 -4.41
CA ALA A 102 -8.47 -3.51 -4.97
C ALA A 102 -9.44 -4.58 -5.54
N ARG A 103 -9.63 -5.70 -4.82
CA ARG A 103 -10.44 -6.86 -5.23
C ARG A 103 -9.89 -7.62 -6.45
N SER A 104 -8.68 -7.32 -6.88
CA SER A 104 -7.97 -8.06 -7.92
C SER A 104 -6.90 -8.95 -7.29
N THR A 105 -6.85 -10.21 -7.71
CA THR A 105 -5.83 -11.16 -7.27
C THR A 105 -4.88 -11.42 -8.43
N GLN A 106 -3.59 -11.32 -8.18
CA GLN A 106 -2.53 -11.55 -9.16
C GLN A 106 -1.36 -12.30 -8.55
N ALA A 107 -0.48 -12.81 -9.39
CA ALA A 107 0.70 -13.54 -8.98
C ALA A 107 1.97 -12.87 -9.51
N PHE A 108 2.97 -12.72 -8.65
CA PHE A 108 4.31 -12.24 -9.01
C PHE A 108 5.31 -13.37 -8.93
N ALA A 109 5.98 -13.64 -10.04
CA ALA A 109 7.01 -14.67 -10.14
C ALA A 109 8.35 -14.12 -9.63
N VAL A 110 8.93 -14.79 -8.64
CA VAL A 110 10.21 -14.43 -8.02
C VAL A 110 11.17 -15.62 -8.01
N GLU A 111 12.47 -15.38 -7.87
CA GLU A 111 13.48 -16.43 -7.83
C GLU A 111 13.41 -17.23 -6.53
N SER A 112 13.42 -16.55 -5.39
CA SER A 112 13.36 -17.17 -4.07
C SER A 112 12.77 -16.23 -3.03
N VAL A 113 12.18 -16.80 -1.99
CA VAL A 113 11.77 -16.09 -0.77
C VAL A 113 12.79 -16.37 0.31
N GLU A 114 13.14 -15.35 1.10
CA GLU A 114 14.13 -15.49 2.16
C GLU A 114 13.51 -15.54 3.55
N ASP A 115 12.91 -14.43 4.00
CA ASP A 115 12.43 -14.29 5.37
C ASP A 115 11.32 -13.23 5.46
N ILE A 116 10.64 -13.18 6.61
CA ILE A 116 9.76 -12.08 7.00
C ILE A 116 10.45 -11.31 8.12
N VAL A 117 10.66 -10.02 7.90
CA VAL A 117 11.29 -9.13 8.88
C VAL A 117 10.31 -8.08 9.37
N ARG A 118 10.46 -7.71 10.64
CA ARG A 118 9.68 -6.65 11.27
C ARG A 118 10.59 -5.48 11.61
N LEU A 119 10.33 -4.33 11.01
CA LEU A 119 11.19 -3.15 11.06
C LEU A 119 10.49 -1.98 11.73
N ASP A 120 11.25 -1.19 12.48
CA ASP A 120 10.81 0.13 12.88
C ASP A 120 10.82 1.09 11.68
N TRP A 121 9.85 2.00 11.59
CA TRP A 121 9.77 2.96 10.48
C TRP A 121 11.02 3.84 10.35
N ARG A 122 11.81 4.02 11.41
CA ARG A 122 13.12 4.71 11.35
C ARG A 122 14.16 4.01 10.48
N GLN A 123 13.99 2.69 10.28
CA GLN A 123 14.85 1.88 9.42
C GLN A 123 14.42 1.93 7.93
N VAL A 124 13.32 2.60 7.62
CA VAL A 124 12.70 2.65 6.28
C VAL A 124 12.83 4.08 5.75
N LEU A 125 13.63 4.24 4.70
CA LEU A 125 13.93 5.53 4.10
C LEU A 125 13.13 5.65 2.80
N SER A 126 12.39 6.75 2.64
CA SER A 126 11.68 7.02 1.39
C SER A 126 12.65 7.07 0.20
N ALA A 127 12.28 6.42 -0.90
CA ALA A 127 13.02 6.46 -2.15
C ALA A 127 12.47 7.52 -3.13
N GLU A 128 11.49 8.33 -2.71
CA GLU A 128 10.89 9.37 -3.57
C GLU A 128 11.96 10.30 -4.16
N GLY A 129 11.94 10.42 -5.48
CA GLY A 129 12.86 11.26 -6.26
C GLY A 129 14.14 10.57 -6.75
N ASN A 130 14.47 9.38 -6.26
CA ASN A 130 15.68 8.64 -6.64
C ASN A 130 15.42 7.33 -7.39
N ALA A 131 14.18 6.82 -7.36
CA ALA A 131 13.82 5.58 -8.06
C ALA A 131 13.13 5.93 -9.38
N ALA A 132 13.66 5.39 -10.48
CA ALA A 132 13.00 5.47 -11.78
C ALA A 132 11.62 4.78 -11.70
N ASP A 133 10.60 5.44 -12.24
CA ASP A 133 9.25 4.91 -12.46
C ASP A 133 8.38 4.60 -11.21
N GLY A 134 8.78 4.99 -10.00
CA GLY A 134 7.93 4.83 -8.80
C GLY A 134 7.73 3.39 -8.32
N MET A 135 8.46 2.41 -8.87
CA MET A 135 8.34 1.00 -8.46
C MET A 135 8.90 0.71 -7.08
N VAL A 136 9.86 1.51 -6.62
CA VAL A 136 10.46 1.40 -5.28
C VAL A 136 9.97 2.54 -4.42
N THR A 137 9.25 2.25 -3.37
CA THR A 137 8.72 3.26 -2.43
C THR A 137 9.76 3.66 -1.38
N SER A 138 10.57 2.70 -0.96
CA SER A 138 11.53 2.93 0.13
C SER A 138 12.68 1.92 0.13
N ILE A 139 13.73 2.28 0.87
CA ILE A 139 14.87 1.41 1.15
C ILE A 139 14.84 1.05 2.64
N ALA A 140 14.75 -0.23 2.94
CA ALA A 140 14.72 -0.75 4.31
C ALA A 140 16.11 -1.21 4.76
N ARG A 141 16.54 -0.81 5.95
CA ARG A 141 17.74 -1.30 6.63
C ARG A 141 17.38 -2.48 7.52
N LEU A 142 17.94 -3.66 7.25
CA LEU A 142 17.45 -4.91 7.87
C LEU A 142 18.00 -5.17 9.27
N ASP A 143 19.28 -4.86 9.52
CA ASP A 143 19.98 -5.24 10.75
C ASP A 143 20.33 -4.02 11.64
N GLY A 144 19.45 -2.99 11.66
CA GLY A 144 19.61 -1.77 12.45
C GLY A 144 20.28 -0.61 11.71
N ASP A 145 20.51 0.48 12.42
CA ASP A 145 20.87 1.79 11.85
C ASP A 145 22.22 1.82 11.11
N ASN A 146 23.13 0.89 11.39
CA ASN A 146 24.48 0.80 10.83
C ASN A 146 24.67 -0.39 9.88
N SER A 147 23.58 -1.02 9.43
CA SER A 147 23.69 -2.20 8.55
C SER A 147 23.83 -1.78 7.10
N ASP A 148 24.75 -2.48 6.39
CA ASP A 148 24.89 -2.43 4.94
C ASP A 148 23.87 -3.34 4.22
N ARG A 149 23.07 -4.12 4.98
CA ARG A 149 22.06 -5.01 4.41
C ARG A 149 20.78 -4.26 4.17
N LEU A 150 20.56 -3.91 2.91
CA LEU A 150 19.42 -3.11 2.45
C LEU A 150 18.45 -3.98 1.65
N ALA A 151 17.16 -3.64 1.72
CA ALA A 151 16.14 -4.19 0.85
C ALA A 151 15.35 -3.05 0.17
N GLN A 152 15.05 -3.24 -1.11
CA GLN A 152 14.22 -2.33 -1.89
C GLN A 152 12.75 -2.70 -1.69
N VAL A 153 11.94 -1.81 -1.13
CA VAL A 153 10.52 -2.04 -0.93
C VAL A 153 9.75 -1.71 -2.21
N LEU A 154 9.10 -2.72 -2.79
CA LEU A 154 8.41 -2.59 -4.06
C LEU A 154 6.94 -2.18 -3.87
N ASP A 155 6.49 -1.26 -4.71
CA ASP A 155 5.08 -0.95 -4.91
C ASP A 155 4.49 -1.88 -5.98
N VAL A 156 3.91 -2.98 -5.53
CA VAL A 156 3.30 -3.97 -6.43
C VAL A 156 2.06 -3.45 -7.15
N GLU A 157 1.45 -2.40 -6.65
CA GLU A 157 0.29 -1.75 -7.26
C GLU A 157 0.71 -0.94 -8.48
N THR A 158 1.77 -0.13 -8.33
CA THR A 158 2.40 0.59 -9.44
C THR A 158 2.91 -0.39 -10.50
N ILE A 159 3.56 -1.49 -10.08
CA ILE A 159 4.05 -2.52 -10.99
C ILE A 159 2.89 -3.18 -11.76
N LEU A 160 1.80 -3.53 -11.07
CA LEU A 160 0.64 -4.14 -11.70
C LEU A 160 0.07 -3.23 -12.80
N ARG A 161 -0.07 -1.94 -12.53
CA ARG A 161 -0.58 -0.97 -13.51
C ARG A 161 0.33 -0.77 -14.70
N GLN A 162 1.65 -0.78 -14.50
CA GLN A 162 2.60 -0.66 -15.61
C GLN A 162 2.53 -1.89 -16.53
N VAL A 163 2.36 -3.08 -15.97
CA VAL A 163 2.29 -4.34 -16.74
C VAL A 163 0.90 -4.56 -17.34
N MET A 164 -0.15 -4.23 -16.59
CA MET A 164 -1.54 -4.44 -16.99
C MET A 164 -2.35 -3.16 -16.80
N PRO A 165 -2.16 -2.15 -17.67
CA PRO A 165 -2.97 -0.95 -17.60
C PRO A 165 -4.44 -1.31 -17.85
N SER A 166 -5.27 -1.14 -16.83
CA SER A 166 -6.71 -1.35 -16.93
C SER A 166 -7.43 -0.01 -16.95
N ASN A 167 -8.36 0.15 -17.86
CA ASN A 167 -9.25 1.33 -17.89
C ASN A 167 -10.28 1.31 -16.74
N GLU A 168 -10.32 0.25 -15.93
CA GLU A 168 -11.31 0.08 -14.84
C GLU A 168 -11.05 0.99 -13.64
N LEU A 169 -9.93 1.70 -13.64
CA LEU A 169 -9.52 2.58 -12.55
C LEU A 169 -9.80 4.08 -12.83
N GLU A 170 -10.33 4.40 -14.01
CA GLU A 170 -10.90 5.73 -14.23
C GLU A 170 -12.16 5.89 -13.38
N VAL A 171 -12.20 6.97 -12.61
CA VAL A 171 -13.39 7.32 -11.85
C VAL A 171 -14.51 7.57 -12.85
N ASP A 172 -15.41 6.61 -13.00
CA ASP A 172 -16.57 6.73 -13.86
C ASP A 172 -17.54 7.75 -13.22
N PRO A 173 -17.72 8.93 -13.81
CA PRO A 173 -18.61 9.95 -13.25
C PRO A 173 -20.04 9.45 -13.05
N GLU A 174 -20.49 8.45 -13.83
CA GLU A 174 -21.86 7.88 -13.70
C GLU A 174 -21.98 6.95 -12.49
N ARG A 175 -20.85 6.45 -11.95
CA ARG A 175 -20.80 5.63 -10.73
C ARG A 175 -20.59 6.45 -9.45
N ILE A 176 -20.34 7.75 -9.58
CA ILE A 176 -20.30 8.66 -8.44
C ILE A 176 -21.72 8.75 -7.90
N GLY A 177 -21.90 8.36 -6.65
CA GLY A 177 -23.20 8.45 -5.97
C GLY A 177 -23.74 9.89 -5.89
N PRO A 178 -24.88 10.11 -5.24
CA PRO A 178 -25.46 11.44 -5.12
C PRO A 178 -24.45 12.42 -4.49
N GLN A 179 -24.48 13.67 -4.94
CA GLN A 179 -23.62 14.73 -4.39
C GLN A 179 -23.73 14.77 -2.87
N VAL A 180 -22.59 14.66 -2.21
CA VAL A 180 -22.48 14.75 -0.75
C VAL A 180 -22.12 16.19 -0.40
N GLU A 181 -22.95 16.84 0.39
CA GLU A 181 -22.62 18.15 0.93
C GLU A 181 -21.90 18.01 2.26
N ILE A 182 -20.71 18.59 2.35
CA ILE A 182 -20.00 18.77 3.62
C ILE A 182 -20.25 20.18 4.15
N ARG A 183 -20.01 20.38 5.46
CA ARG A 183 -20.18 21.71 6.08
C ARG A 183 -19.33 22.75 5.33
N PRO A 184 -19.89 23.92 4.94
CA PRO A 184 -19.14 24.96 4.26
C PRO A 184 -17.89 25.39 5.05
N GLY A 185 -16.75 25.49 4.35
CA GLY A 185 -15.47 25.85 4.95
C GLY A 185 -14.69 24.69 5.60
N THR A 186 -15.22 23.46 5.50
CA THR A 186 -14.49 22.25 5.91
C THR A 186 -13.84 21.57 4.71
N VAL A 187 -12.82 20.76 4.98
CA VAL A 187 -12.12 19.94 3.98
C VAL A 187 -12.06 18.48 4.45
N ILE A 188 -11.84 17.56 3.51
CA ILE A 188 -11.48 16.18 3.81
C ILE A 188 -9.96 16.11 3.93
N LEU A 189 -9.45 15.55 5.03
CA LEU A 189 -8.05 15.25 5.18
C LEU A 189 -7.83 13.80 4.78
N ALA A 190 -7.13 13.56 3.68
CA ALA A 190 -6.87 12.22 3.17
C ALA A 190 -5.39 11.86 3.28
N ALA A 191 -5.09 10.59 3.56
CA ALA A 191 -3.72 10.09 3.66
C ALA A 191 -3.60 8.69 3.08
N ASP A 192 -2.59 8.50 2.22
CA ASP A 192 -2.25 7.23 1.58
C ASP A 192 -0.81 7.29 1.08
N ASP A 193 -0.03 6.20 1.20
CA ASP A 193 1.37 6.17 0.77
C ASP A 193 1.53 5.79 -0.72
N SER A 194 0.53 5.14 -1.31
CA SER A 194 0.50 4.81 -2.74
C SER A 194 0.19 6.06 -3.57
N LEU A 195 1.09 6.43 -4.47
CA LEU A 195 0.85 7.53 -5.42
C LEU A 195 -0.45 7.32 -6.21
N ILE A 196 -0.73 6.08 -6.54
CA ILE A 196 -1.87 5.67 -7.34
C ILE A 196 -3.17 5.84 -6.55
N ALA A 197 -3.21 5.34 -5.31
CA ALA A 197 -4.38 5.49 -4.47
C ALA A 197 -4.64 6.96 -4.17
N ARG A 198 -3.60 7.76 -3.92
CA ARG A 198 -3.75 9.22 -3.79
C ARG A 198 -4.39 9.85 -5.00
N THR A 199 -3.91 9.53 -6.22
CA THR A 199 -4.48 10.07 -7.47
C THR A 199 -5.96 9.70 -7.60
N MET A 200 -6.33 8.45 -7.32
CA MET A 200 -7.73 8.01 -7.38
C MET A 200 -8.61 8.72 -6.35
N ILE A 201 -8.11 8.90 -5.13
CA ILE A 201 -8.84 9.64 -4.08
C ILE A 201 -9.02 11.10 -4.51
N GLU A 202 -7.98 11.75 -5.02
CA GLU A 202 -8.02 13.14 -5.52
C GLU A 202 -9.01 13.30 -6.67
N GLU A 203 -8.98 12.41 -7.65
CA GLU A 203 -9.93 12.41 -8.76
C GLU A 203 -11.35 12.21 -8.27
N GLY A 204 -11.59 11.25 -7.37
CA GLY A 204 -12.91 10.98 -6.79
C GLY A 204 -13.45 12.18 -5.99
N LEU A 205 -12.65 12.77 -5.11
CA LEU A 205 -13.03 13.93 -4.33
C LEU A 205 -13.26 15.16 -5.21
N THR A 206 -12.44 15.35 -6.24
CA THR A 206 -12.59 16.42 -7.24
C THR A 206 -13.88 16.26 -8.03
N ALA A 207 -14.18 15.04 -8.50
CA ALA A 207 -15.41 14.75 -9.24
C ALA A 207 -16.67 14.94 -8.38
N MET A 208 -16.57 14.72 -7.07
CA MET A 208 -17.65 15.03 -6.11
C MET A 208 -17.72 16.51 -5.72
N GLY A 209 -16.78 17.36 -6.15
CA GLY A 209 -16.70 18.77 -5.77
C GLY A 209 -16.31 18.99 -4.30
N LEU A 210 -15.65 18.02 -3.66
CA LEU A 210 -15.28 18.06 -2.25
C LEU A 210 -13.87 18.62 -2.08
N PRO A 211 -13.66 19.69 -1.31
CA PRO A 211 -12.33 20.20 -1.00
C PRO A 211 -11.56 19.22 -0.09
N TYR A 212 -10.26 19.03 -0.38
CA TYR A 212 -9.44 18.09 0.35
C TYR A 212 -8.02 18.61 0.59
N ILE A 213 -7.33 17.97 1.53
CA ILE A 213 -5.88 18.04 1.75
C ILE A 213 -5.37 16.61 1.64
N MET A 214 -4.44 16.36 0.73
CA MET A 214 -3.82 15.05 0.55
C MET A 214 -2.48 15.01 1.27
N CYS A 215 -2.26 13.92 2.03
CA CYS A 215 -1.04 13.59 2.75
C CYS A 215 -0.48 12.26 2.24
N LYS A 216 0.84 12.07 2.37
CA LYS A 216 1.53 10.86 1.93
C LYS A 216 1.74 9.83 3.05
N THR A 217 1.61 10.25 4.30
CA THR A 217 1.80 9.41 5.47
C THR A 217 0.81 9.78 6.57
N GLY A 218 0.55 8.84 7.47
CA GLY A 218 -0.27 9.14 8.65
C GLY A 218 0.38 10.18 9.56
N LYS A 219 1.71 10.26 9.57
CA LYS A 219 2.44 11.28 10.32
C LYS A 219 2.19 12.68 9.75
N GLU A 220 2.24 12.83 8.43
CA GLU A 220 1.92 14.09 7.77
C GLU A 220 0.47 14.51 8.05
N ALA A 221 -0.47 13.57 7.96
CA ALA A 221 -1.87 13.83 8.31
C ALA A 221 -2.05 14.27 9.75
N TRP A 222 -1.35 13.65 10.68
CA TRP A 222 -1.36 14.03 12.09
C TRP A 222 -0.82 15.44 12.30
N ASP A 223 0.30 15.80 11.67
CA ASP A 223 0.91 17.13 11.75
C ASP A 223 0.00 18.21 11.15
N GLN A 224 -0.67 17.90 10.01
CA GLN A 224 -1.68 18.77 9.39
C GLN A 224 -2.87 19.02 10.34
N LEU A 225 -3.40 17.97 10.98
CA LEU A 225 -4.48 18.12 11.96
C LEU A 225 -4.10 19.05 13.10
N GLN A 226 -2.89 18.92 13.64
CA GLN A 226 -2.40 19.79 14.70
C GLN A 226 -2.26 21.23 14.23
N ALA A 227 -1.71 21.46 13.05
CA ALA A 227 -1.55 22.79 12.47
C ALA A 227 -2.89 23.47 12.21
N ILE A 228 -3.87 22.74 11.65
CA ILE A 228 -5.23 23.23 11.39
C ILE A 228 -5.94 23.56 12.72
N SER A 229 -5.80 22.70 13.73
CA SER A 229 -6.37 22.95 15.06
C SER A 229 -5.82 24.23 15.70
N GLY A 230 -4.50 24.46 15.62
CA GLY A 230 -3.88 25.68 16.11
C GLY A 230 -4.41 26.94 15.42
N LYS A 231 -4.57 26.90 14.09
CA LYS A 231 -5.15 28.01 13.31
C LYS A 231 -6.62 28.23 13.66
N ALA A 232 -7.43 27.17 13.76
CA ALA A 232 -8.84 27.27 14.12
C ALA A 232 -8.99 27.91 15.52
N GLN A 233 -8.20 27.48 16.49
CA GLN A 233 -8.23 28.03 17.85
C GLN A 233 -7.88 29.52 17.87
N ALA A 234 -6.90 29.95 17.08
CA ALA A 234 -6.55 31.38 16.96
C ALA A 234 -7.70 32.23 16.39
N GLU A 235 -8.61 31.62 15.62
CA GLU A 235 -9.81 32.25 15.07
C GLU A 235 -11.07 32.07 15.96
N GLY A 236 -10.93 31.46 17.13
CA GLY A 236 -12.06 31.16 18.03
C GLY A 236 -12.98 30.04 17.52
N LYS A 237 -12.45 29.16 16.68
CA LYS A 237 -13.13 28.01 16.07
C LYS A 237 -12.59 26.69 16.59
N THR A 238 -13.32 25.62 16.32
CA THR A 238 -12.88 24.24 16.57
C THR A 238 -12.29 23.63 15.30
N VAL A 239 -11.56 22.52 15.45
CA VAL A 239 -11.04 21.80 14.30
C VAL A 239 -12.16 21.21 13.43
N GLN A 240 -13.30 20.87 14.02
CA GLN A 240 -14.52 20.37 13.30
C GLN A 240 -15.13 21.44 12.40
N ASP A 241 -14.81 22.72 12.59
CA ASP A 241 -15.20 23.79 11.66
C ASP A 241 -14.28 23.90 10.45
N ARG A 242 -13.20 23.07 10.40
CA ARG A 242 -12.21 23.03 9.33
C ARG A 242 -12.05 21.66 8.69
N ILE A 243 -12.26 20.58 9.44
CA ILE A 243 -12.14 19.20 8.97
C ILE A 243 -13.50 18.52 9.06
N ALA A 244 -14.00 18.04 7.91
CA ALA A 244 -15.24 17.29 7.81
C ALA A 244 -15.04 15.83 8.23
N LEU A 245 -13.98 15.20 7.72
CA LEU A 245 -13.58 13.83 8.05
C LEU A 245 -12.10 13.61 7.73
N VAL A 246 -11.54 12.55 8.29
CA VAL A 246 -10.23 12.00 7.91
C VAL A 246 -10.48 10.70 7.14
N LEU A 247 -9.91 10.61 5.94
CA LEU A 247 -9.85 9.40 5.12
C LEU A 247 -8.41 8.89 5.15
N THR A 248 -8.16 7.68 5.60
CA THR A 248 -6.79 7.18 5.78
C THR A 248 -6.66 5.76 5.26
N ASP A 249 -5.54 5.48 4.57
CA ASP A 249 -5.12 4.11 4.38
C ASP A 249 -4.70 3.49 5.70
N LEU A 250 -4.70 2.17 5.72
CA LEU A 250 -4.30 1.38 6.88
C LEU A 250 -2.78 1.32 7.01
N GLU A 251 -2.08 1.12 5.92
CA GLU A 251 -0.66 0.78 5.89
C GLU A 251 0.19 1.90 5.30
N MET A 252 0.61 2.82 6.15
CA MET A 252 1.44 3.96 5.75
C MET A 252 2.75 4.01 6.52
N PRO A 253 3.83 4.55 5.89
CA PRO A 253 5.09 4.86 6.56
C PRO A 253 4.91 5.79 7.75
N GLU A 254 5.84 5.71 8.71
CA GLU A 254 5.96 6.56 9.91
C GLU A 254 4.80 6.43 10.89
N MET A 255 3.55 6.42 10.43
CA MET A 255 2.35 6.25 11.23
C MET A 255 1.28 5.56 10.41
N ASP A 256 0.89 4.36 10.81
CA ASP A 256 -0.20 3.61 10.22
C ASP A 256 -1.58 4.21 10.51
N GLY A 257 -2.60 3.82 9.72
CA GLY A 257 -3.95 4.36 9.86
C GLY A 257 -4.63 4.01 11.20
N PHE A 258 -4.28 2.89 11.81
CA PHE A 258 -4.78 2.55 13.15
C PHE A 258 -4.18 3.47 14.21
N THR A 259 -2.89 3.70 14.16
CA THR A 259 -2.19 4.61 15.07
C THR A 259 -2.71 6.05 14.89
N LEU A 260 -2.89 6.51 13.66
CA LEU A 260 -3.49 7.81 13.35
C LEU A 260 -4.91 7.89 13.94
N THR A 261 -5.75 6.90 13.66
CA THR A 261 -7.13 6.83 14.19
C THR A 261 -7.15 6.84 15.71
N ARG A 262 -6.32 6.04 16.35
CA ARG A 262 -6.20 5.98 17.81
C ARG A 262 -5.80 7.35 18.39
N ASN A 263 -4.81 8.01 17.81
CA ASN A 263 -4.36 9.33 18.23
C ASN A 263 -5.48 10.37 18.11
N ILE A 264 -6.21 10.37 16.97
CA ILE A 264 -7.38 11.23 16.76
C ILE A 264 -8.45 10.97 17.83
N LYS A 265 -8.79 9.71 18.09
CA LYS A 265 -9.87 9.37 19.03
C LYS A 265 -9.50 9.56 20.50
N GLN A 266 -8.22 9.54 20.84
CA GLN A 266 -7.73 9.81 22.22
C GLN A 266 -7.53 11.29 22.52
N ASP A 267 -7.33 12.14 21.51
CA ASP A 267 -7.16 13.57 21.71
C ASP A 267 -8.53 14.29 21.80
N PRO A 268 -8.84 14.97 22.93
CA PRO A 268 -10.12 15.66 23.10
C PRO A 268 -10.45 16.70 22.01
N ARG A 269 -9.44 17.24 21.32
CA ARG A 269 -9.63 18.21 20.23
C ARG A 269 -10.17 17.55 18.96
N PHE A 270 -9.81 16.28 18.72
CA PHE A 270 -10.01 15.60 17.45
C PHE A 270 -11.00 14.44 17.52
N ARG A 271 -11.29 13.90 18.72
CA ARG A 271 -12.07 12.65 18.90
C ARG A 271 -13.41 12.59 18.18
N ASP A 272 -14.05 13.77 17.98
CA ASP A 272 -15.35 13.86 17.34
C ASP A 272 -15.26 13.97 15.81
N ILE A 273 -14.05 14.07 15.23
CA ILE A 273 -13.85 14.02 13.77
C ILE A 273 -14.12 12.59 13.30
N PRO A 274 -15.01 12.38 12.31
CA PRO A 274 -15.18 11.09 11.67
C PRO A 274 -13.86 10.62 11.04
N VAL A 275 -13.53 9.34 11.19
CA VAL A 275 -12.38 8.71 10.52
C VAL A 275 -12.91 7.54 9.71
N VAL A 276 -12.57 7.52 8.43
CA VAL A 276 -12.83 6.43 7.50
C VAL A 276 -11.50 5.80 7.16
N ILE A 277 -11.35 4.52 7.47
CA ILE A 277 -10.18 3.74 7.05
C ILE A 277 -10.57 3.04 5.76
N HIS A 278 -9.83 3.29 4.69
CA HIS A 278 -9.86 2.47 3.50
C HIS A 278 -8.67 1.52 3.53
N SER A 279 -8.83 0.36 2.96
CA SER A 279 -7.77 -0.63 2.89
C SER A 279 -7.92 -1.40 1.60
N SER A 280 -6.80 -1.67 0.95
CA SER A 280 -6.73 -2.61 -0.16
C SER A 280 -6.96 -4.07 0.29
N LEU A 281 -6.91 -4.32 1.60
CA LEU A 281 -7.14 -5.62 2.19
C LEU A 281 -8.63 -5.97 2.11
N THR A 282 -9.00 -6.91 1.27
CA THR A 282 -10.33 -7.50 1.29
C THR A 282 -10.38 -8.54 2.40
N GLY A 283 -10.98 -8.18 3.52
CA GLY A 283 -11.38 -9.17 4.52
C GLY A 283 -12.41 -10.11 3.88
N SER A 284 -12.08 -11.38 3.68
CA SER A 284 -13.07 -12.41 3.39
C SER A 284 -13.95 -12.60 4.61
N ALA A 285 -14.93 -11.72 4.80
CA ALA A 285 -16.07 -11.99 5.64
C ALA A 285 -17.02 -12.87 4.84
N ASN A 286 -16.92 -14.17 5.01
CA ASN A 286 -17.96 -15.16 4.73
C ASN A 286 -18.36 -15.81 6.04
#